data_f6ac223a7ea2e6b909fd26637adbb98e
#
_entry.id   f6ac223a7ea2e6b909fd26637adbb98e
#
_cell.length_a   1.000
_cell.length_b   1.000
_cell.length_c   1.000
_cell.angle_alpha   90.00
_cell.angle_beta   90.00
_cell.angle_gamma   90.00
#
_symmetry.space_group_name_H-M   'P 1'
#
loop_
_entity.id
_entity.type
_entity.pdbx_description
1 polymer ?
#
loop_
_entity_poly.entity_id
_entity_poly.type
_entity_poly.pdbx_seq_one_letter_code
_entity_poly.pdbx_strand_id
1 'polypeptide(L)'
;MYDYAKVHLIYTIPPAIALTTVLAPLFTRRDVFKICFLLTVAVTYTIPWDSYLIRTGVWTYPPEVILGPKLFDIPAEELFFFVIQTYITTCLQILLSKSVVTATYLHNENDLQDPLGRRLRQWKRAGQVTLGLCWVTPLLLGRGHVTGTYMKLILVWAVPVLLMLWTFAYQLLLTLPRSKTWLPIMLPTLYLWVIDTLALRRGTWCIESDTKLGIQLWPHLDLEEAVFFLVTNTLIVWGLTAYDNAVAVLDAFPAFFPTVPGTPSPVLLLKGLFLSTSKYDTGRIQGLQNSLTVLARKSRSFYLASGVFPGRLRIDLILLYAFCRVADDLIDDAPSAEEASSWVGRFSHFLDTAYSTKSDREAFEQALVPFPVEAQSVLRLLPTDKLPSQPLYSLLDGFRMDQRFFTKGSKEDPPVQTFADLERYASCVAATIGELCLSLVYQHDPDRPTDEDTKRRCVAAGSDMGRALQYVNIVRDVDTDALSGRCYIPNEWFDKSSASSPEVRDKEVAHYRKRILDIAFSIYGTNRDAIEELPQYARGGIRVAVESYMEIGRMLRERLEEGKPLDFAGGGKKGRASVPKLRRIWVGWRTMAGWRGSA
;
A
#
# COMPACT_ATOMS: atom_id res chain seq x y z
N MET A 1 32.81 30.78 -9.68
CA MET A 1 33.61 29.80 -8.95
C MET A 1 32.66 28.78 -8.29
N TYR A 2 32.89 27.50 -8.50
CA TYR A 2 32.10 26.39 -7.95
C TYR A 2 30.59 26.42 -8.27
N ASP A 3 30.23 26.81 -9.50
CA ASP A 3 28.81 27.01 -9.87
C ASP A 3 28.06 25.68 -9.89
N TYR A 4 28.72 24.57 -10.25
CA TYR A 4 28.11 23.25 -10.25
C TYR A 4 27.71 22.81 -8.83
N ALA A 5 28.58 22.98 -7.85
CA ALA A 5 28.23 22.70 -6.45
C ALA A 5 27.06 23.56 -5.95
N LYS A 6 26.96 24.84 -6.40
CA LYS A 6 25.81 25.71 -6.10
C LYS A 6 24.52 25.22 -6.74
N VAL A 7 24.56 24.65 -7.95
CA VAL A 7 23.40 24.03 -8.58
C VAL A 7 22.85 22.92 -7.68
N HIS A 8 23.72 22.07 -7.11
CA HIS A 8 23.28 21.05 -6.17
C HIS A 8 22.68 21.64 -4.89
N LEU A 9 23.38 22.59 -4.29
CA LEU A 9 22.96 23.17 -3.03
C LEU A 9 21.58 23.85 -3.13
N ILE A 10 21.30 24.52 -4.26
CA ILE A 10 20.09 25.31 -4.45
C ILE A 10 18.94 24.47 -5.04
N TYR A 11 19.24 23.59 -5.98
CA TYR A 11 18.18 22.95 -6.77
C TYR A 11 17.99 21.45 -6.52
N THR A 12 19.03 20.67 -6.18
CA THR A 12 18.86 19.22 -6.04
C THR A 12 18.76 18.75 -4.59
N ILE A 13 19.55 19.32 -3.68
CA ILE A 13 19.54 18.97 -2.26
C ILE A 13 18.20 19.33 -1.56
N PRO A 14 17.61 20.53 -1.74
CA PRO A 14 16.36 20.86 -1.07
C PRO A 14 15.19 19.93 -1.39
N PRO A 15 14.87 19.57 -2.65
CA PRO A 15 13.82 18.61 -2.93
C PRO A 15 14.14 17.20 -2.42
N ALA A 16 15.42 16.78 -2.40
CA ALA A 16 15.82 15.52 -1.79
C ALA A 16 15.52 15.50 -0.28
N ILE A 17 15.88 16.58 0.45
CA ILE A 17 15.56 16.72 1.87
C ILE A 17 14.05 16.72 2.10
N ALA A 18 13.29 17.48 1.31
CA ALA A 18 11.83 17.55 1.43
C ALA A 18 11.19 16.17 1.25
N LEU A 19 11.55 15.42 0.20
CA LEU A 19 11.06 14.07 -0.03
C LEU A 19 11.48 13.11 1.07
N THR A 20 12.72 13.20 1.54
CA THR A 20 13.22 12.38 2.65
C THR A 20 12.43 12.64 3.92
N THR A 21 12.20 13.90 4.29
CA THR A 21 11.43 14.28 5.47
C THR A 21 10.01 13.71 5.44
N VAL A 22 9.34 13.78 4.28
CA VAL A 22 8.00 13.23 4.10
C VAL A 22 8.00 11.70 4.17
N LEU A 23 9.01 11.04 3.62
CA LEU A 23 9.07 9.59 3.50
C LEU A 23 9.75 8.90 4.70
N ALA A 24 10.61 9.58 5.45
CA ALA A 24 11.40 8.96 6.51
C ALA A 24 10.57 8.10 7.48
N PRO A 25 9.39 8.58 7.97
CA PRO A 25 8.55 7.75 8.83
C PRO A 25 7.92 6.56 8.12
N LEU A 26 7.79 6.61 6.80
CA LEU A 26 7.10 5.63 5.97
C LEU A 26 8.03 4.60 5.32
N PHE A 27 9.35 4.78 5.43
CA PHE A 27 10.31 3.83 4.87
C PHE A 27 10.25 2.48 5.57
N THR A 28 10.10 1.45 4.77
CA THR A 28 10.32 0.06 5.17
C THR A 28 11.75 -0.36 4.87
N ARG A 29 12.24 -1.44 5.50
CA ARG A 29 13.55 -2.03 5.15
C ARG A 29 13.64 -2.36 3.65
N ARG A 30 12.51 -2.78 3.05
CA ARG A 30 12.43 -3.10 1.62
C ARG A 30 12.58 -1.85 0.75
N ASP A 31 12.03 -0.69 1.16
CA ASP A 31 12.20 0.57 0.45
C ASP A 31 13.67 1.03 0.47
N VAL A 32 14.32 0.95 1.63
CA VAL A 32 15.75 1.30 1.77
C VAL A 32 16.62 0.39 0.90
N PHE A 33 16.37 -0.91 0.94
CA PHE A 33 17.08 -1.87 0.07
C PHE A 33 16.86 -1.55 -1.42
N LYS A 34 15.63 -1.25 -1.83
CA LYS A 34 15.27 -0.86 -3.19
C LYS A 34 16.04 0.40 -3.64
N ILE A 35 16.12 1.42 -2.78
CA ILE A 35 16.89 2.66 -3.04
C ILE A 35 18.36 2.31 -3.23
N CYS A 36 18.99 1.62 -2.27
CA CYS A 36 20.42 1.27 -2.34
C CYS A 36 20.73 0.40 -3.56
N PHE A 37 19.89 -0.60 -3.83
CA PHE A 37 20.05 -1.49 -4.99
C PHE A 37 20.03 -0.70 -6.30
N LEU A 38 19.03 0.18 -6.48
CA LEU A 38 18.93 0.94 -7.71
C LEU A 38 20.03 1.99 -7.87
N LEU A 39 20.39 2.68 -6.77
CA LEU A 39 21.52 3.61 -6.78
C LEU A 39 22.81 2.91 -7.22
N THR A 40 23.09 1.74 -6.66
CA THR A 40 24.29 0.97 -7.02
C THR A 40 24.28 0.62 -8.51
N VAL A 41 23.15 0.11 -9.03
CA VAL A 41 23.04 -0.26 -10.44
C VAL A 41 23.16 0.96 -11.34
N ALA A 42 22.43 2.04 -11.06
CA ALA A 42 22.40 3.24 -11.89
C ALA A 42 23.78 3.91 -11.96
N VAL A 43 24.41 4.15 -10.81
CA VAL A 43 25.73 4.79 -10.76
C VAL A 43 26.80 3.94 -11.43
N THR A 44 26.85 2.62 -11.13
CA THR A 44 27.83 1.72 -11.73
C THR A 44 27.67 1.63 -13.25
N TYR A 45 26.43 1.64 -13.74
CA TYR A 45 26.14 1.57 -15.18
C TYR A 45 26.46 2.88 -15.91
N THR A 46 26.30 4.04 -15.27
CA THR A 46 26.47 5.36 -15.89
C THR A 46 27.96 5.76 -15.96
N ILE A 47 28.77 5.43 -14.95
CA ILE A 47 30.19 5.83 -14.86
C ILE A 47 30.99 5.54 -16.14
N PRO A 48 30.97 4.33 -16.75
CA PRO A 48 31.78 4.06 -17.96
C PRO A 48 31.35 4.90 -19.15
N TRP A 49 30.05 5.14 -19.31
CA TRP A 49 29.50 5.92 -20.40
C TRP A 49 29.83 7.41 -20.27
N ASP A 50 29.66 7.98 -19.08
CA ASP A 50 29.95 9.37 -18.80
C ASP A 50 31.45 9.67 -18.89
N SER A 51 32.30 8.80 -18.34
CA SER A 51 33.76 8.88 -18.53
C SER A 51 34.15 8.89 -20.02
N TYR A 52 33.46 8.12 -20.86
CA TYR A 52 33.69 8.11 -22.29
C TYR A 52 33.30 9.46 -22.93
N LEU A 53 32.14 10.04 -22.58
CA LEU A 53 31.69 11.34 -23.10
C LEU A 53 32.67 12.47 -22.78
N ILE A 54 33.18 12.50 -21.55
CA ILE A 54 34.14 13.51 -21.09
C ILE A 54 35.48 13.35 -21.83
N ARG A 55 36.01 12.12 -21.93
CA ARG A 55 37.29 11.83 -22.61
C ARG A 55 37.24 12.11 -24.11
N THR A 56 36.09 11.97 -24.73
CA THR A 56 35.91 12.23 -26.15
C THR A 56 35.50 13.69 -26.45
N GLY A 57 35.39 14.53 -25.40
CA GLY A 57 35.10 15.94 -25.54
C GLY A 57 33.66 16.26 -25.96
N VAL A 58 32.71 15.33 -25.74
CA VAL A 58 31.27 15.63 -25.92
C VAL A 58 30.77 16.55 -24.83
N TRP A 59 31.16 16.28 -23.59
CA TRP A 59 30.91 17.13 -22.43
C TRP A 59 32.20 17.73 -21.91
N THR A 60 32.14 19.01 -21.55
CA THR A 60 33.26 19.74 -20.98
C THR A 60 32.83 20.60 -19.78
N TYR A 61 33.74 20.70 -18.81
CA TYR A 61 33.52 21.47 -17.58
C TYR A 61 34.65 22.49 -17.44
N PRO A 62 34.36 23.81 -17.47
CA PRO A 62 35.38 24.81 -17.16
C PRO A 62 35.97 24.58 -15.77
N PRO A 63 37.30 24.65 -15.57
CA PRO A 63 37.95 24.35 -14.29
C PRO A 63 37.45 25.15 -13.11
N GLU A 64 36.98 26.38 -13.35
CA GLU A 64 36.47 27.32 -12.32
C GLU A 64 35.07 26.97 -11.80
N VAL A 65 34.31 26.10 -12.50
CA VAL A 65 32.94 25.74 -12.09
C VAL A 65 32.89 24.50 -11.24
N ILE A 66 33.93 23.65 -11.25
CA ILE A 66 34.01 22.40 -10.50
C ILE A 66 34.91 22.54 -9.26
N LEU A 67 34.71 21.65 -8.27
CA LEU A 67 35.52 21.62 -7.03
C LEU A 67 36.94 21.05 -7.24
N GLY A 68 37.16 20.31 -8.33
CA GLY A 68 38.44 19.79 -8.73
C GLY A 68 38.60 18.27 -8.61
N PRO A 69 38.15 17.56 -7.55
CA PRO A 69 38.26 16.11 -7.48
C PRO A 69 37.53 15.42 -8.63
N LYS A 70 38.20 14.41 -9.23
CA LYS A 70 37.62 13.62 -10.35
C LYS A 70 37.83 12.13 -10.11
N LEU A 71 36.89 11.33 -10.54
CA LEU A 71 36.95 9.87 -10.59
C LEU A 71 36.70 9.40 -12.02
N PHE A 72 37.66 8.73 -12.66
CA PHE A 72 37.61 8.36 -14.07
C PHE A 72 37.35 9.55 -15.02
N ASP A 73 37.97 10.69 -14.74
CA ASP A 73 37.80 11.99 -15.38
C ASP A 73 36.45 12.69 -15.13
N ILE A 74 35.53 12.05 -14.41
CA ILE A 74 34.22 12.57 -14.04
C ILE A 74 34.37 13.49 -12.82
N PRO A 75 33.89 14.76 -12.83
CA PRO A 75 33.85 15.60 -11.65
C PRO A 75 33.05 14.99 -10.51
N ALA A 76 33.44 15.26 -9.27
CA ALA A 76 32.74 14.75 -8.09
C ALA A 76 31.27 15.20 -8.04
N GLU A 77 30.98 16.41 -8.54
CA GLU A 77 29.62 16.95 -8.63
C GLU A 77 28.77 16.13 -9.60
N GLU A 78 29.33 15.67 -10.73
CA GLU A 78 28.60 14.84 -11.69
C GLU A 78 28.28 13.46 -11.09
N LEU A 79 29.23 12.86 -10.38
CA LEU A 79 28.97 11.62 -9.63
C LEU A 79 27.87 11.81 -8.59
N PHE A 80 27.90 12.95 -7.89
CA PHE A 80 26.84 13.31 -6.95
C PHE A 80 25.51 13.51 -7.65
N PHE A 81 25.51 14.09 -8.87
CA PHE A 81 24.31 14.26 -9.69
C PHE A 81 23.62 12.93 -9.98
N PHE A 82 24.37 11.89 -10.36
CA PHE A 82 23.77 10.56 -10.62
C PHE A 82 23.11 9.98 -9.36
N VAL A 83 23.76 10.15 -8.21
CA VAL A 83 23.20 9.71 -6.92
C VAL A 83 21.93 10.46 -6.59
N ILE A 84 21.95 11.79 -6.62
CA ILE A 84 20.85 12.61 -6.14
C ILE A 84 19.63 12.58 -7.07
N GLN A 85 19.83 12.56 -8.39
CA GLN A 85 18.75 12.38 -9.38
C GLN A 85 18.05 11.03 -9.18
N THR A 86 18.83 9.95 -9.10
CA THR A 86 18.28 8.61 -8.88
C THR A 86 17.53 8.54 -7.56
N TYR A 87 18.06 9.15 -6.50
CA TYR A 87 17.45 9.21 -5.18
C TYR A 87 16.10 9.97 -5.21
N ILE A 88 16.06 11.19 -5.76
CA ILE A 88 14.84 12.02 -5.84
C ILE A 88 13.74 11.30 -6.62
N THR A 89 14.08 10.77 -7.80
CA THR A 89 13.13 10.06 -8.66
C THR A 89 12.61 8.79 -7.98
N THR A 90 13.48 8.05 -7.30
CA THR A 90 13.12 6.85 -6.53
C THR A 90 12.20 7.21 -5.36
N CYS A 91 12.53 8.22 -4.57
CA CYS A 91 11.69 8.67 -3.46
C CYS A 91 10.31 9.12 -3.93
N LEU A 92 10.23 9.87 -5.04
CA LEU A 92 8.97 10.30 -5.62
C LEU A 92 8.12 9.10 -6.05
N GLN A 93 8.72 8.09 -6.70
CA GLN A 93 7.98 6.89 -7.08
C GLN A 93 7.52 6.08 -5.87
N ILE A 94 8.35 5.90 -4.85
CA ILE A 94 7.96 5.23 -3.60
C ILE A 94 6.77 5.95 -2.97
N LEU A 95 6.81 7.29 -2.86
CA LEU A 95 5.72 8.09 -2.30
C LEU A 95 4.41 7.87 -3.07
N LEU A 96 4.47 7.93 -4.39
CA LEU A 96 3.30 7.78 -5.25
C LEU A 96 2.76 6.34 -5.27
N SER A 97 3.59 5.32 -5.12
CA SER A 97 3.22 3.90 -5.21
C SER A 97 2.93 3.22 -3.86
N LYS A 98 3.15 3.88 -2.72
CA LYS A 98 3.05 3.29 -1.37
C LYS A 98 1.72 2.57 -1.10
N SER A 99 0.61 3.09 -1.60
CA SER A 99 -0.71 2.48 -1.44
C SER A 99 -0.99 1.31 -2.38
N VAL A 100 -0.17 1.11 -3.43
CA VAL A 100 -0.42 0.11 -4.47
C VAL A 100 -0.06 -1.30 -3.96
N VAL A 101 -0.89 -2.28 -4.27
CA VAL A 101 -0.59 -3.71 -4.11
C VAL A 101 -0.26 -4.27 -5.48
N THR A 102 1.02 -4.29 -5.83
CA THR A 102 1.47 -4.63 -7.21
C THR A 102 1.06 -6.03 -7.65
N ALA A 103 0.90 -6.97 -6.71
CA ALA A 103 0.44 -8.33 -7.00
C ALA A 103 -0.94 -8.39 -7.69
N THR A 104 -1.80 -7.40 -7.47
CA THR A 104 -3.13 -7.32 -8.11
C THR A 104 -3.11 -6.85 -9.56
N TYR A 105 -1.96 -6.47 -10.08
CA TYR A 105 -1.75 -6.02 -11.47
C TYR A 105 -1.02 -7.05 -12.33
N LEU A 106 -0.78 -8.26 -11.79
CA LEU A 106 -0.23 -9.37 -12.55
C LEU A 106 -1.34 -10.01 -13.41
N HIS A 107 -0.96 -10.55 -14.57
CA HIS A 107 -1.87 -11.18 -15.53
C HIS A 107 -1.27 -12.44 -16.12
N ASN A 108 -2.10 -13.49 -16.30
CA ASN A 108 -1.70 -14.67 -17.04
C ASN A 108 -1.95 -14.46 -18.54
N GLU A 109 -0.88 -14.37 -19.33
CA GLU A 109 -0.97 -14.09 -20.76
C GLU A 109 -1.54 -15.25 -21.59
N ASN A 110 -1.56 -16.46 -21.05
CA ASN A 110 -2.04 -17.64 -21.74
C ASN A 110 -3.45 -18.06 -21.32
N ASP A 111 -4.03 -17.40 -20.32
CA ASP A 111 -5.38 -17.67 -19.89
C ASP A 111 -6.39 -17.11 -20.90
N LEU A 112 -7.26 -17.99 -21.38
CA LEU A 112 -8.34 -17.60 -22.31
C LEU A 112 -9.39 -16.72 -21.65
N GLN A 113 -9.52 -16.81 -20.33
CA GLN A 113 -10.44 -16.02 -19.53
C GLN A 113 -9.87 -14.63 -19.16
N ASP A 114 -8.58 -14.38 -19.42
CA ASP A 114 -7.94 -13.07 -19.22
C ASP A 114 -7.70 -12.36 -20.57
N PRO A 115 -8.68 -11.58 -21.10
CA PRO A 115 -8.51 -10.86 -22.37
C PRO A 115 -7.45 -9.77 -22.27
N LEU A 116 -7.20 -9.22 -21.07
CA LEU A 116 -6.15 -8.22 -20.86
C LEU A 116 -4.77 -8.86 -20.95
N GLY A 117 -4.56 -10.03 -20.37
CA GLY A 117 -3.29 -10.77 -20.46
C GLY A 117 -2.85 -11.00 -21.90
N ARG A 118 -3.78 -11.36 -22.80
CA ARG A 118 -3.50 -11.53 -24.24
C ARG A 118 -3.08 -10.21 -24.93
N ARG A 119 -3.73 -9.10 -24.60
CA ARG A 119 -3.36 -7.76 -25.11
C ARG A 119 -1.99 -7.34 -24.59
N LEU A 120 -1.69 -7.59 -23.34
CA LEU A 120 -0.39 -7.29 -22.73
C LEU A 120 0.75 -8.00 -23.46
N ARG A 121 0.57 -9.26 -23.86
CA ARG A 121 1.54 -9.99 -24.68
C ARG A 121 1.78 -9.33 -26.05
N GLN A 122 0.73 -8.82 -26.69
CA GLN A 122 0.88 -8.08 -27.96
C GLN A 122 1.66 -6.78 -27.77
N TRP A 123 1.32 -6.01 -26.74
CA TRP A 123 2.04 -4.77 -26.38
C TRP A 123 3.49 -5.02 -25.98
N LYS A 124 3.77 -6.13 -25.27
CA LYS A 124 5.14 -6.56 -24.98
C LYS A 124 5.97 -6.68 -26.25
N ARG A 125 5.46 -7.45 -27.24
CA ARG A 125 6.15 -7.66 -28.52
C ARG A 125 6.29 -6.37 -29.30
N ALA A 126 5.24 -5.56 -29.38
CA ALA A 126 5.29 -4.27 -30.06
C ALA A 126 6.37 -3.35 -29.46
N GLY A 127 6.42 -3.23 -28.13
CA GLY A 127 7.45 -2.45 -27.44
C GLY A 127 8.87 -3.00 -27.66
N GLN A 128 9.04 -4.34 -27.67
CA GLN A 128 10.33 -4.95 -27.96
C GLN A 128 10.81 -4.64 -29.38
N VAL A 129 9.91 -4.71 -30.37
CA VAL A 129 10.25 -4.37 -31.76
C VAL A 129 10.58 -2.88 -31.87
N THR A 130 9.75 -2.00 -31.30
CA THR A 130 9.97 -0.54 -31.36
C THR A 130 11.30 -0.16 -30.72
N LEU A 131 11.57 -0.63 -29.49
CA LEU A 131 12.83 -0.35 -28.81
C LEU A 131 14.03 -0.98 -29.55
N GLY A 132 13.86 -2.18 -30.10
CA GLY A 132 14.89 -2.82 -30.92
C GLY A 132 15.25 -1.98 -32.16
N LEU A 133 14.25 -1.47 -32.87
CA LEU A 133 14.46 -0.55 -34.00
C LEU A 133 15.12 0.74 -33.55
N CYS A 134 14.68 1.36 -32.45
CA CYS A 134 15.31 2.56 -31.91
C CYS A 134 16.79 2.36 -31.53
N TRP A 135 17.19 1.14 -31.18
CA TRP A 135 18.58 0.82 -30.89
C TRP A 135 19.41 0.56 -32.14
N VAL A 136 18.86 -0.21 -33.09
CA VAL A 136 19.60 -0.62 -34.30
C VAL A 136 19.76 0.56 -35.26
N THR A 137 18.76 1.45 -35.39
CA THR A 137 18.80 2.58 -36.35
C THR A 137 20.04 3.49 -36.16
N PRO A 138 20.38 3.98 -34.94
CA PRO A 138 21.61 4.77 -34.76
C PRO A 138 22.90 4.01 -35.06
N LEU A 139 22.92 2.68 -34.90
CA LEU A 139 24.08 1.85 -35.23
C LEU A 139 24.28 1.71 -36.73
N LEU A 140 23.18 1.65 -37.50
CA LEU A 140 23.21 1.49 -38.95
C LEU A 140 23.48 2.80 -39.69
N LEU A 141 23.04 3.97 -39.16
CA LEU A 141 23.22 5.28 -39.77
C LEU A 141 24.66 5.78 -39.88
N GLY A 142 25.63 4.93 -39.54
CA GLY A 142 27.03 5.09 -39.97
C GLY A 142 27.92 5.94 -39.05
N ARG A 143 29.24 5.74 -39.21
CA ARG A 143 30.32 6.42 -38.46
C ARG A 143 30.71 7.79 -39.06
N GLY A 144 29.94 8.32 -40.04
CA GLY A 144 30.40 9.40 -40.90
C GLY A 144 29.99 10.83 -40.58
N HIS A 145 29.05 11.04 -39.66
CA HIS A 145 28.60 12.38 -39.28
C HIS A 145 28.93 12.68 -37.82
N VAL A 146 29.70 13.73 -37.58
CA VAL A 146 30.05 14.25 -36.25
C VAL A 146 28.79 14.82 -35.57
N THR A 147 27.95 15.52 -36.38
CA THR A 147 26.65 16.07 -35.95
C THR A 147 25.71 14.97 -35.50
N GLY A 148 25.16 15.12 -34.28
CA GLY A 148 24.25 14.14 -33.65
C GLY A 148 24.93 12.96 -32.97
N THR A 149 26.27 12.99 -32.81
CA THR A 149 27.01 11.94 -32.08
C THR A 149 26.51 11.79 -30.67
N TYR A 150 26.19 12.88 -29.99
CA TYR A 150 25.69 12.84 -28.60
C TYR A 150 24.34 12.12 -28.54
N MET A 151 23.35 12.46 -29.35
CA MET A 151 22.07 11.74 -29.42
C MET A 151 22.26 10.25 -29.65
N LYS A 152 23.15 9.90 -30.59
CA LYS A 152 23.48 8.49 -30.87
C LYS A 152 24.04 7.77 -29.65
N LEU A 153 24.96 8.39 -28.91
CA LEU A 153 25.53 7.81 -27.71
C LEU A 153 24.48 7.61 -26.61
N ILE A 154 23.55 8.55 -26.41
CA ILE A 154 22.41 8.40 -25.51
C ILE A 154 21.57 7.17 -25.89
N LEU A 155 21.19 7.03 -27.16
CA LEU A 155 20.33 5.95 -27.61
C LEU A 155 21.03 4.57 -27.53
N VAL A 156 22.29 4.51 -27.92
CA VAL A 156 23.08 3.26 -27.87
C VAL A 156 23.29 2.79 -26.43
N TRP A 157 23.49 3.70 -25.49
CA TRP A 157 23.64 3.40 -24.07
C TRP A 157 22.31 3.02 -23.42
N ALA A 158 21.26 3.81 -23.58
CA ALA A 158 20.04 3.67 -22.79
C ALA A 158 19.04 2.64 -23.34
N VAL A 159 18.88 2.55 -24.67
CA VAL A 159 17.80 1.75 -25.26
C VAL A 159 17.94 0.24 -25.01
N PRO A 160 19.13 -0.38 -24.98
CA PRO A 160 19.26 -1.80 -24.63
C PRO A 160 18.71 -2.10 -23.21
N VAL A 161 19.00 -1.20 -22.26
CA VAL A 161 18.49 -1.35 -20.89
C VAL A 161 16.99 -1.11 -20.82
N LEU A 162 16.48 -0.11 -21.55
CA LEU A 162 15.02 0.08 -21.68
C LEU A 162 14.33 -1.15 -22.26
N LEU A 163 14.92 -1.79 -23.28
CA LEU A 163 14.39 -3.02 -23.87
C LEU A 163 14.36 -4.18 -22.86
N MET A 164 15.42 -4.32 -22.09
CA MET A 164 15.50 -5.30 -21.00
C MET A 164 14.43 -5.01 -19.93
N LEU A 165 14.36 -3.79 -19.43
CA LEU A 165 13.40 -3.37 -18.41
C LEU A 165 11.96 -3.49 -18.90
N TRP A 166 11.68 -3.11 -20.16
CA TRP A 166 10.38 -3.35 -20.78
C TRP A 166 10.00 -4.81 -20.76
N THR A 167 10.92 -5.69 -21.14
CA THR A 167 10.69 -7.14 -21.19
C THR A 167 10.26 -7.70 -19.84
N PHE A 168 10.78 -7.15 -18.73
CA PHE A 168 10.48 -7.62 -17.38
C PHE A 168 9.36 -6.84 -16.66
N ALA A 169 9.13 -5.58 -17.01
CA ALA A 169 8.22 -4.72 -16.27
C ALA A 169 6.93 -4.35 -17.04
N TYR A 170 6.80 -4.73 -18.33
CA TYR A 170 5.71 -4.27 -19.21
C TYR A 170 4.31 -4.44 -18.60
N GLN A 171 4.03 -5.53 -17.85
CA GLN A 171 2.72 -5.73 -17.22
C GLN A 171 2.41 -4.58 -16.27
N LEU A 172 3.27 -4.31 -15.30
CA LEU A 172 3.05 -3.22 -14.35
C LEU A 172 3.10 -1.84 -15.03
N LEU A 173 3.99 -1.63 -16.00
CA LEU A 173 4.07 -0.37 -16.75
C LEU A 173 2.78 -0.02 -17.49
N LEU A 174 2.07 -1.03 -17.98
CA LEU A 174 0.83 -0.87 -18.74
C LEU A 174 -0.43 -0.91 -17.88
N THR A 175 -0.41 -1.62 -16.74
CA THR A 175 -1.61 -1.86 -15.93
C THR A 175 -1.70 -0.95 -14.71
N LEU A 176 -0.58 -0.46 -14.18
CA LEU A 176 -0.59 0.50 -13.08
C LEU A 176 -1.28 1.82 -13.48
N PRO A 177 -1.91 2.53 -12.52
CA PRO A 177 -2.46 3.85 -12.79
C PRO A 177 -1.40 4.78 -13.39
N ARG A 178 -1.74 5.51 -14.45
CA ARG A 178 -0.81 6.40 -15.16
C ARG A 178 -0.06 7.38 -14.25
N SER A 179 -0.69 7.84 -13.19
CA SER A 179 -0.04 8.70 -12.19
C SER A 179 1.13 8.02 -11.45
N LYS A 180 1.19 6.68 -11.43
CA LYS A 180 2.24 5.91 -10.73
C LYS A 180 3.44 5.61 -11.64
N THR A 181 3.26 5.71 -12.95
CA THR A 181 4.31 5.46 -13.95
C THR A 181 4.81 6.76 -14.58
N TRP A 182 3.90 7.65 -15.00
CA TRP A 182 4.28 8.86 -15.71
C TRP A 182 4.68 10.04 -14.82
N LEU A 183 4.02 10.26 -13.68
CA LEU A 183 4.41 11.38 -12.81
C LEU A 183 5.84 11.27 -12.27
N PRO A 184 6.31 10.07 -11.83
CA PRO A 184 7.70 9.94 -11.38
C PRO A 184 8.73 10.15 -12.48
N ILE A 185 8.36 9.97 -13.76
CA ILE A 185 9.22 10.27 -14.90
C ILE A 185 9.15 11.78 -15.21
N MET A 186 7.96 12.29 -15.45
CA MET A 186 7.78 13.62 -16.02
C MET A 186 8.10 14.75 -15.04
N LEU A 187 7.74 14.63 -13.77
CA LEU A 187 8.01 15.69 -12.80
C LEU A 187 9.51 15.97 -12.62
N PRO A 188 10.37 14.95 -12.34
CA PRO A 188 11.81 15.19 -12.27
C PRO A 188 12.40 15.62 -13.62
N THR A 189 11.90 15.08 -14.74
CA THR A 189 12.37 15.47 -16.08
C THR A 189 12.13 16.94 -16.36
N LEU A 190 10.90 17.43 -16.18
CA LEU A 190 10.56 18.84 -16.39
C LEU A 190 11.35 19.75 -15.44
N TYR A 191 11.52 19.31 -14.20
CA TYR A 191 12.31 20.05 -13.22
C TYR A 191 13.78 20.16 -13.63
N LEU A 192 14.38 19.05 -14.08
CA LEU A 192 15.77 19.03 -14.56
C LEU A 192 15.96 19.81 -15.86
N TRP A 193 14.99 19.81 -16.77
CA TRP A 193 15.04 20.66 -17.98
C TRP A 193 15.17 22.14 -17.62
N VAL A 194 14.46 22.61 -16.58
CA VAL A 194 14.58 23.99 -16.11
C VAL A 194 15.97 24.24 -15.50
N ILE A 195 16.47 23.33 -14.67
CA ILE A 195 17.79 23.47 -14.05
C ILE A 195 18.89 23.47 -15.10
N ASP A 196 18.82 22.54 -16.06
CA ASP A 196 19.78 22.42 -17.16
C ASP A 196 19.82 23.70 -18.00
N THR A 197 18.65 24.23 -18.37
CA THR A 197 18.55 25.52 -19.06
C THR A 197 19.27 26.65 -18.30
N LEU A 198 19.11 26.70 -16.96
CA LEU A 198 19.77 27.70 -16.14
C LEU A 198 21.29 27.49 -16.07
N ALA A 199 21.74 26.25 -16.04
CA ALA A 199 23.16 25.91 -15.95
C ALA A 199 23.88 26.14 -17.29
N LEU A 200 23.30 25.71 -18.41
CA LEU A 200 23.82 25.98 -19.76
C LEU A 200 23.89 27.48 -20.04
N ARG A 201 22.88 28.25 -19.65
CA ARG A 201 22.89 29.70 -19.78
C ARG A 201 24.03 30.37 -19.02
N ARG A 202 24.46 29.77 -17.90
CA ARG A 202 25.57 30.28 -17.06
C ARG A 202 26.94 29.75 -17.50
N GLY A 203 26.97 28.77 -18.40
CA GLY A 203 28.20 28.06 -18.78
C GLY A 203 28.75 27.16 -17.67
N THR A 204 27.88 26.61 -16.81
CA THR A 204 28.26 25.68 -15.73
C THR A 204 28.82 24.39 -16.33
N TRP A 205 28.24 23.92 -17.43
CA TRP A 205 28.77 22.88 -18.32
C TRP A 205 28.52 23.28 -19.76
N CYS A 206 29.26 22.67 -20.67
CA CYS A 206 29.18 22.92 -22.09
C CYS A 206 29.13 21.61 -22.86
N ILE A 207 28.31 21.59 -23.90
CA ILE A 207 28.23 20.50 -24.86
C ILE A 207 28.83 21.03 -26.17
N GLU A 208 29.80 20.31 -26.73
CA GLU A 208 30.50 20.71 -27.93
C GLU A 208 29.53 20.81 -29.13
N SER A 209 29.58 21.96 -29.82
CA SER A 209 28.64 22.29 -30.90
C SER A 209 28.61 21.27 -32.03
N ASP A 210 29.76 20.72 -32.38
CA ASP A 210 29.90 19.76 -33.46
C ASP A 210 29.27 18.40 -33.20
N THR A 211 29.01 18.08 -31.91
CA THR A 211 28.42 16.79 -31.47
C THR A 211 26.89 16.83 -31.43
N LYS A 212 26.29 18.03 -31.49
CA LYS A 212 24.84 18.25 -31.37
C LYS A 212 24.12 18.23 -32.71
N LEU A 213 22.81 17.96 -32.68
CA LEU A 213 21.91 18.13 -33.82
C LEU A 213 21.61 19.59 -34.13
N GLY A 214 21.90 20.51 -33.20
CA GLY A 214 21.59 21.92 -33.30
C GLY A 214 20.10 22.26 -33.16
N ILE A 215 19.29 21.33 -32.65
CA ILE A 215 17.87 21.51 -32.39
C ILE A 215 17.69 21.83 -30.93
N GLN A 216 16.96 22.90 -30.60
CA GLN A 216 16.62 23.29 -29.25
C GLN A 216 15.12 23.13 -29.00
N LEU A 217 14.74 22.57 -27.85
CA LEU A 217 13.35 22.47 -27.39
C LEU A 217 12.80 23.85 -27.01
N TRP A 218 13.64 24.65 -26.35
CA TRP A 218 13.51 26.10 -26.15
C TRP A 218 14.92 26.71 -25.98
N PRO A 219 15.07 28.04 -25.92
CA PRO A 219 16.39 28.67 -25.82
C PRO A 219 17.22 28.10 -24.67
N HIS A 220 18.42 27.65 -24.97
CA HIS A 220 19.39 27.01 -24.07
C HIS A 220 19.05 25.58 -23.62
N LEU A 221 18.04 24.91 -24.16
CA LEU A 221 17.82 23.48 -23.91
C LEU A 221 17.96 22.72 -25.23
N ASP A 222 19.09 22.08 -25.43
CA ASP A 222 19.32 21.23 -26.57
C ASP A 222 18.45 19.98 -26.53
N LEU A 223 18.01 19.47 -27.67
CA LEU A 223 17.13 18.30 -27.77
C LEU A 223 17.77 17.08 -27.12
N GLU A 224 19.06 16.91 -27.24
CA GLU A 224 19.83 15.84 -26.65
C GLU A 224 19.71 15.83 -25.11
N GLU A 225 19.88 17.00 -24.48
CA GLU A 225 19.72 17.13 -23.01
C GLU A 225 18.30 16.81 -22.57
N ALA A 226 17.32 17.33 -23.32
CA ALA A 226 15.93 17.03 -23.07
C ALA A 226 15.64 15.52 -23.12
N VAL A 227 16.17 14.84 -24.15
CA VAL A 227 16.07 13.38 -24.29
C VAL A 227 16.86 12.65 -23.22
N PHE A 228 18.06 13.11 -22.87
CA PHE A 228 18.89 12.52 -21.82
C PHE A 228 18.15 12.47 -20.47
N PHE A 229 17.60 13.58 -20.00
CA PHE A 229 16.86 13.61 -18.73
C PHE A 229 15.56 12.80 -18.77
N LEU A 230 14.86 12.79 -19.88
CA LEU A 230 13.66 11.98 -20.06
C LEU A 230 13.99 10.48 -20.01
N VAL A 231 15.03 10.07 -20.70
CA VAL A 231 15.45 8.67 -20.81
C VAL A 231 16.04 8.18 -19.48
N THR A 232 16.87 8.98 -18.80
CA THR A 232 17.44 8.61 -17.51
C THR A 232 16.37 8.45 -16.43
N ASN A 233 15.41 9.37 -16.32
CA ASN A 233 14.28 9.21 -15.41
C ASN A 233 13.40 8.00 -15.78
N THR A 234 13.25 7.72 -17.09
CA THR A 234 12.54 6.51 -17.55
C THR A 234 13.28 5.24 -17.13
N LEU A 235 14.60 5.18 -17.30
CA LEU A 235 15.44 4.05 -16.84
C LEU A 235 15.27 3.81 -15.35
N ILE A 236 15.32 4.86 -14.52
CA ILE A 236 15.15 4.78 -13.07
C ILE A 236 13.76 4.21 -12.73
N VAL A 237 12.68 4.79 -13.28
CA VAL A 237 11.31 4.38 -12.95
C VAL A 237 11.00 2.99 -13.49
N TRP A 238 11.47 2.63 -14.69
CA TRP A 238 11.29 1.28 -15.23
C TRP A 238 12.10 0.25 -14.45
N GLY A 239 13.30 0.60 -13.99
CA GLY A 239 14.10 -0.24 -13.10
C GLY A 239 13.40 -0.51 -11.77
N LEU A 240 12.83 0.53 -11.16
CA LEU A 240 12.01 0.39 -9.96
C LEU A 240 10.77 -0.47 -10.21
N THR A 241 10.13 -0.30 -11.35
CA THR A 241 8.93 -1.09 -11.72
C THR A 241 9.29 -2.55 -11.99
N ALA A 242 10.46 -2.84 -12.57
CA ALA A 242 10.95 -4.20 -12.72
C ALA A 242 11.24 -4.86 -11.35
N TYR A 243 11.84 -4.11 -10.43
CA TYR A 243 11.99 -4.57 -9.04
C TYR A 243 10.63 -4.86 -8.39
N ASP A 244 9.68 -3.95 -8.52
CA ASP A 244 8.33 -4.13 -7.98
C ASP A 244 7.59 -5.31 -8.63
N ASN A 245 7.81 -5.58 -9.92
CA ASN A 245 7.28 -6.76 -10.60
C ASN A 245 7.87 -8.06 -10.04
N ALA A 246 9.19 -8.10 -9.82
CA ALA A 246 9.82 -9.25 -9.19
C ALA A 246 9.20 -9.52 -7.81
N VAL A 247 9.11 -8.49 -6.98
CA VAL A 247 8.53 -8.60 -5.63
C VAL A 247 7.06 -8.99 -5.68
N ALA A 248 6.28 -8.44 -6.62
CA ALA A 248 4.87 -8.80 -6.81
C ALA A 248 4.70 -10.30 -7.09
N VAL A 249 5.54 -10.85 -7.95
CA VAL A 249 5.54 -12.29 -8.27
C VAL A 249 5.94 -13.14 -7.06
N LEU A 250 7.01 -12.72 -6.35
CA LEU A 250 7.44 -13.42 -5.14
C LEU A 250 6.36 -13.43 -4.06
N ASP A 251 5.68 -12.33 -3.84
CA ASP A 251 4.65 -12.19 -2.80
C ASP A 251 3.33 -12.87 -3.21
N ALA A 252 2.96 -12.83 -4.50
CA ALA A 252 1.71 -13.40 -5.01
C ALA A 252 1.70 -14.93 -5.02
N PHE A 253 2.83 -15.59 -5.26
CA PHE A 253 2.87 -17.03 -5.53
C PHE A 253 3.67 -17.83 -4.50
N PRO A 254 3.14 -18.06 -3.29
CA PRO A 254 3.83 -18.83 -2.24
C PRO A 254 4.15 -20.27 -2.65
N ALA A 255 3.37 -20.88 -3.55
CA ALA A 255 3.64 -22.22 -4.07
C ALA A 255 5.00 -22.34 -4.80
N PHE A 256 5.44 -21.27 -5.48
CA PHE A 256 6.75 -21.24 -6.15
C PHE A 256 7.85 -20.65 -5.26
N PHE A 257 7.47 -19.79 -4.32
CA PHE A 257 8.38 -19.07 -3.43
C PHE A 257 7.87 -19.20 -1.98
N PRO A 258 8.09 -20.34 -1.31
CA PRO A 258 7.57 -20.57 0.04
C PRO A 258 8.00 -19.48 1.04
N THR A 259 9.27 -19.11 1.00
CA THR A 259 9.86 -18.08 1.87
C THR A 259 10.36 -16.89 1.07
N VAL A 260 9.97 -15.69 1.47
CA VAL A 260 10.46 -14.44 0.88
C VAL A 260 10.98 -13.55 2.02
N PRO A 261 12.31 -13.33 2.08
CA PRO A 261 12.88 -12.46 3.12
C PRO A 261 12.44 -11.01 2.96
N GLY A 262 12.54 -10.23 4.03
CA GLY A 262 12.22 -8.80 4.01
C GLY A 262 13.04 -8.02 2.98
N THR A 263 14.28 -8.46 2.71
CA THR A 263 15.18 -7.94 1.66
C THR A 263 15.57 -9.08 0.71
N PRO A 264 14.80 -9.29 -0.39
CA PRO A 264 15.09 -10.37 -1.34
C PRO A 264 16.46 -10.22 -1.99
N SER A 265 17.22 -11.31 -2.09
CA SER A 265 18.51 -11.29 -2.80
C SER A 265 18.31 -11.01 -4.30
N PRO A 266 19.33 -10.46 -5.01
CA PRO A 266 19.27 -10.26 -6.46
C PRO A 266 18.91 -11.54 -7.23
N VAL A 267 19.43 -12.70 -6.80
CA VAL A 267 19.11 -14.00 -7.40
C VAL A 267 17.64 -14.35 -7.24
N LEU A 268 17.04 -14.07 -6.07
CA LEU A 268 15.63 -14.32 -5.84
C LEU A 268 14.75 -13.39 -6.67
N LEU A 269 15.14 -12.10 -6.81
CA LEU A 269 14.46 -11.14 -7.69
C LEU A 269 14.48 -11.61 -9.15
N LEU A 270 15.63 -12.08 -9.64
CA LEU A 270 15.74 -12.65 -10.98
C LEU A 270 14.83 -13.88 -11.15
N LYS A 271 14.80 -14.80 -10.17
CA LYS A 271 13.88 -15.95 -10.22
C LYS A 271 12.42 -15.49 -10.33
N GLY A 272 12.02 -14.42 -9.63
CA GLY A 272 10.69 -13.81 -9.77
C GLY A 272 10.44 -13.27 -11.18
N LEU A 273 11.39 -12.53 -11.76
CA LEU A 273 11.29 -11.97 -13.11
C LEU A 273 11.24 -13.05 -14.21
N PHE A 274 11.93 -14.16 -14.03
CA PHE A 274 11.98 -15.25 -15.00
C PHE A 274 10.87 -16.29 -14.83
N LEU A 275 10.00 -16.16 -13.81
CA LEU A 275 8.83 -17.03 -13.72
C LEU A 275 7.89 -16.74 -14.90
N SER A 276 7.63 -17.77 -15.71
CA SER A 276 6.73 -17.63 -16.87
C SER A 276 5.34 -17.16 -16.44
N THR A 277 4.81 -16.15 -17.14
CA THR A 277 3.45 -15.64 -16.92
C THR A 277 2.35 -16.69 -17.11
N SER A 278 2.64 -17.75 -17.86
CA SER A 278 1.73 -18.90 -18.02
C SER A 278 1.52 -19.71 -16.74
N LYS A 279 2.41 -19.56 -15.75
CA LYS A 279 2.33 -20.21 -14.43
C LYS A 279 1.60 -19.37 -13.38
N TYR A 280 1.17 -18.16 -13.74
CA TYR A 280 0.44 -17.30 -12.82
C TYR A 280 -0.95 -17.87 -12.58
N ASP A 281 -1.29 -18.06 -11.31
CA ASP A 281 -2.63 -18.50 -10.90
C ASP A 281 -3.62 -17.33 -11.01
N THR A 282 -4.44 -17.36 -12.05
CA THR A 282 -5.45 -16.32 -12.35
C THR A 282 -6.49 -16.24 -11.23
N GLY A 283 -6.91 -17.37 -10.66
CA GLY A 283 -7.88 -17.41 -9.57
C GLY A 283 -7.35 -16.70 -8.33
N ARG A 284 -6.06 -16.90 -8.00
CA ARG A 284 -5.40 -16.21 -6.91
C ARG A 284 -5.28 -14.71 -7.16
N ILE A 285 -4.88 -14.29 -8.36
CA ILE A 285 -4.78 -12.87 -8.73
C ILE A 285 -6.16 -12.21 -8.59
N GLN A 286 -7.21 -12.81 -9.12
CA GLN A 286 -8.57 -12.30 -9.04
C GLN A 286 -9.08 -12.21 -7.60
N GLY A 287 -8.81 -13.22 -6.78
CA GLY A 287 -9.14 -13.20 -5.36
C GLY A 287 -8.44 -12.06 -4.61
N LEU A 288 -7.17 -11.78 -4.91
CA LEU A 288 -6.44 -10.64 -4.37
C LEU A 288 -7.06 -9.31 -4.82
N GLN A 289 -7.45 -9.17 -6.09
CA GLN A 289 -8.12 -7.98 -6.63
C GLN A 289 -9.46 -7.74 -5.94
N ASN A 290 -10.28 -8.78 -5.79
CA ASN A 290 -11.57 -8.70 -5.13
C ASN A 290 -11.41 -8.33 -3.65
N SER A 291 -10.48 -8.96 -2.95
CA SER A 291 -10.18 -8.66 -1.54
C SER A 291 -9.72 -7.22 -1.33
N LEU A 292 -8.82 -6.72 -2.19
CA LEU A 292 -8.38 -5.32 -2.16
C LEU A 292 -9.53 -4.35 -2.45
N THR A 293 -10.42 -4.69 -3.37
CA THR A 293 -11.59 -3.90 -3.74
C THR A 293 -12.56 -3.79 -2.56
N VAL A 294 -12.80 -4.90 -1.85
CA VAL A 294 -13.61 -4.93 -0.63
C VAL A 294 -13.01 -4.00 0.42
N LEU A 295 -11.71 -4.12 0.71
CA LEU A 295 -11.03 -3.26 1.68
C LEU A 295 -11.11 -1.78 1.28
N ALA A 296 -10.81 -1.43 0.04
CA ALA A 296 -10.79 -0.05 -0.44
C ALA A 296 -12.16 0.64 -0.37
N ARG A 297 -13.24 -0.12 -0.65
CA ARG A 297 -14.63 0.39 -0.60
C ARG A 297 -15.16 0.51 0.83
N LYS A 298 -14.84 -0.45 1.69
CA LYS A 298 -15.50 -0.58 3.01
C LYS A 298 -14.71 0.08 4.14
N SER A 299 -13.37 0.15 4.06
CA SER A 299 -12.54 0.78 5.10
C SER A 299 -11.36 1.58 4.54
N ARG A 300 -11.58 2.90 4.37
CA ARG A 300 -10.54 3.83 3.92
C ARG A 300 -9.36 3.93 4.90
N SER A 301 -9.61 3.78 6.19
CA SER A 301 -8.58 3.83 7.23
C SER A 301 -7.68 2.61 7.19
N PHE A 302 -8.25 1.41 7.12
CA PHE A 302 -7.45 0.18 7.00
C PHE A 302 -6.78 0.05 5.63
N TYR A 303 -7.41 0.53 4.56
CA TYR A 303 -6.76 0.61 3.25
C TYR A 303 -5.47 1.46 3.31
N LEU A 304 -5.54 2.65 3.93
CA LEU A 304 -4.37 3.51 4.11
C LEU A 304 -3.31 2.85 5.00
N ALA A 305 -3.72 2.30 6.15
CA ALA A 305 -2.84 1.59 7.06
C ALA A 305 -2.17 0.37 6.41
N SER A 306 -2.87 -0.32 5.50
CA SER A 306 -2.29 -1.47 4.80
C SER A 306 -1.04 -1.11 4.00
N GLY A 307 -0.92 0.15 3.54
CA GLY A 307 0.23 0.61 2.74
C GLY A 307 1.57 0.62 3.48
N VAL A 308 1.57 0.51 4.80
CA VAL A 308 2.81 0.49 5.61
C VAL A 308 3.18 -0.91 6.12
N PHE A 309 2.35 -1.92 5.87
CA PHE A 309 2.73 -3.32 6.12
C PHE A 309 3.56 -3.88 4.96
N PRO A 310 4.58 -4.69 5.23
CA PRO A 310 5.44 -5.26 4.21
C PRO A 310 4.88 -6.54 3.59
N GLY A 311 5.19 -6.75 2.31
CA GLY A 311 5.12 -8.04 1.62
C GLY A 311 3.84 -8.85 1.84
N ARG A 312 4.03 -10.13 2.16
CA ARG A 312 2.94 -11.09 2.34
C ARG A 312 2.06 -10.81 3.56
N LEU A 313 2.61 -10.21 4.62
CA LEU A 313 1.79 -9.81 5.76
C LEU A 313 0.68 -8.84 5.31
N ARG A 314 1.01 -7.87 4.45
CA ARG A 314 0.01 -6.96 3.88
C ARG A 314 -1.09 -7.73 3.13
N ILE A 315 -0.71 -8.72 2.32
CA ILE A 315 -1.64 -9.55 1.55
C ILE A 315 -2.54 -10.33 2.50
N ASP A 316 -2.00 -11.04 3.47
CA ASP A 316 -2.77 -11.88 4.38
C ASP A 316 -3.73 -11.05 5.26
N LEU A 317 -3.32 -9.85 5.70
CA LEU A 317 -4.21 -8.92 6.41
C LEU A 317 -5.36 -8.41 5.51
N ILE A 318 -5.11 -8.16 4.22
CA ILE A 318 -6.16 -7.80 3.26
C ILE A 318 -7.13 -8.95 3.06
N LEU A 319 -6.64 -10.18 2.95
CA LEU A 319 -7.46 -11.39 2.80
C LEU A 319 -8.33 -11.64 4.04
N LEU A 320 -7.74 -11.51 5.24
CA LEU A 320 -8.48 -11.61 6.49
C LEU A 320 -9.59 -10.56 6.58
N TYR A 321 -9.28 -9.29 6.30
CA TYR A 321 -10.29 -8.23 6.29
C TYR A 321 -11.41 -8.52 5.29
N ALA A 322 -11.06 -8.98 4.10
CA ALA A 322 -12.04 -9.28 3.06
C ALA A 322 -12.95 -10.45 3.46
N PHE A 323 -12.40 -11.50 4.09
CA PHE A 323 -13.19 -12.61 4.66
C PHE A 323 -14.21 -12.07 5.68
N CYS A 324 -13.74 -11.34 6.70
CA CYS A 324 -14.62 -10.81 7.74
C CYS A 324 -15.73 -9.93 7.16
N ARG A 325 -15.39 -9.09 6.18
CA ARG A 325 -16.35 -8.17 5.56
C ARG A 325 -17.34 -8.86 4.64
N VAL A 326 -16.92 -9.89 3.90
CA VAL A 326 -17.82 -10.70 3.07
C VAL A 326 -18.80 -11.48 3.95
N ALA A 327 -18.33 -12.01 5.08
CA ALA A 327 -19.20 -12.70 6.04
C ALA A 327 -20.24 -11.74 6.63
N ASP A 328 -19.80 -10.56 7.08
CA ASP A 328 -20.65 -9.50 7.60
C ASP A 328 -21.71 -9.06 6.58
N ASP A 329 -21.28 -8.72 5.33
CA ASP A 329 -22.19 -8.27 4.28
C ASP A 329 -23.25 -9.34 3.91
N LEU A 330 -22.87 -10.62 3.77
CA LEU A 330 -23.81 -11.69 3.41
C LEU A 330 -24.83 -11.98 4.50
N ILE A 331 -24.45 -11.84 5.76
CA ILE A 331 -25.32 -12.08 6.91
C ILE A 331 -26.24 -10.86 7.15
N ASP A 332 -25.69 -9.65 7.09
CA ASP A 332 -26.40 -8.41 7.35
C ASP A 332 -27.41 -8.04 6.25
N ASP A 333 -27.05 -8.32 4.98
CA ASP A 333 -27.91 -8.02 3.82
C ASP A 333 -28.91 -9.18 3.53
N ALA A 334 -28.94 -10.23 4.39
CA ALA A 334 -29.89 -11.33 4.22
C ALA A 334 -31.33 -10.85 4.38
N PRO A 335 -32.26 -11.25 3.47
CA PRO A 335 -33.65 -10.77 3.47
C PRO A 335 -34.49 -11.29 4.63
N SER A 336 -34.05 -12.34 5.34
CA SER A 336 -34.72 -12.91 6.51
C SER A 336 -33.75 -13.45 7.55
N ALA A 337 -34.23 -13.61 8.79
CA ALA A 337 -33.46 -14.21 9.87
C ALA A 337 -33.05 -15.67 9.59
N GLU A 338 -33.92 -16.42 8.90
CA GLU A 338 -33.66 -17.80 8.51
C GLU A 338 -32.51 -17.86 7.48
N GLU A 339 -32.49 -16.94 6.51
CA GLU A 339 -31.41 -16.87 5.53
C GLU A 339 -30.11 -16.41 6.16
N ALA A 340 -30.15 -15.42 7.04
CA ALA A 340 -28.98 -15.01 7.84
C ALA A 340 -28.40 -16.19 8.65
N SER A 341 -29.26 -16.99 9.28
CA SER A 341 -28.84 -18.21 10.01
C SER A 341 -28.27 -19.26 9.06
N SER A 342 -28.83 -19.40 7.87
CA SER A 342 -28.30 -20.28 6.82
C SER A 342 -26.88 -19.86 6.40
N TRP A 343 -26.63 -18.54 6.25
CA TRP A 343 -25.28 -18.05 5.94
C TRP A 343 -24.28 -18.38 7.04
N VAL A 344 -24.64 -18.19 8.32
CA VAL A 344 -23.76 -18.58 9.44
C VAL A 344 -23.45 -20.08 9.39
N GLY A 345 -24.45 -20.92 9.10
CA GLY A 345 -24.24 -22.35 8.92
C GLY A 345 -23.29 -22.70 7.76
N ARG A 346 -23.43 -22.03 6.62
CA ARG A 346 -22.53 -22.19 5.46
C ARG A 346 -21.11 -21.77 5.78
N PHE A 347 -20.91 -20.65 6.49
CA PHE A 347 -19.58 -20.23 6.95
C PHE A 347 -18.98 -21.22 7.95
N SER A 348 -19.78 -21.76 8.89
CA SER A 348 -19.31 -22.79 9.81
C SER A 348 -18.83 -24.02 9.05
N HIS A 349 -19.64 -24.53 8.10
CA HIS A 349 -19.26 -25.67 7.26
C HIS A 349 -18.01 -25.40 6.41
N PHE A 350 -17.89 -24.20 5.84
CA PHE A 350 -16.68 -23.78 5.13
C PHE A 350 -15.45 -23.84 6.06
N LEU A 351 -15.53 -23.29 7.27
CA LEU A 351 -14.43 -23.32 8.23
C LEU A 351 -14.10 -24.75 8.66
N ASP A 352 -15.12 -25.59 8.95
CA ASP A 352 -14.92 -27.02 9.28
C ASP A 352 -14.12 -27.73 8.21
N THR A 353 -14.46 -27.47 6.93
CA THR A 353 -13.78 -28.07 5.77
C THR A 353 -12.37 -27.51 5.61
N ALA A 354 -12.21 -26.17 5.73
CA ALA A 354 -10.93 -25.48 5.55
C ALA A 354 -9.89 -25.85 6.62
N TYR A 355 -10.32 -26.19 7.84
CA TYR A 355 -9.46 -26.64 8.95
C TYR A 355 -9.37 -28.15 9.11
N SER A 356 -10.05 -28.92 8.25
CA SER A 356 -9.98 -30.38 8.33
C SER A 356 -8.58 -30.89 8.01
N THR A 357 -8.06 -31.77 8.84
CA THR A 357 -6.77 -32.44 8.63
C THR A 357 -6.77 -33.41 7.44
N LYS A 358 -7.95 -33.81 6.97
CA LYS A 358 -8.16 -34.61 5.76
C LYS A 358 -8.55 -33.72 4.58
N SER A 359 -7.76 -32.68 4.32
CA SER A 359 -8.03 -31.70 3.27
C SER A 359 -8.25 -32.40 1.91
N ASP A 360 -9.48 -32.77 1.61
CA ASP A 360 -9.91 -33.14 0.29
C ASP A 360 -10.21 -31.86 -0.50
N ARG A 361 -9.43 -31.63 -1.54
CA ARG A 361 -9.58 -30.45 -2.40
C ARG A 361 -10.99 -30.37 -2.99
N GLU A 362 -11.61 -31.53 -3.30
CA GLU A 362 -12.95 -31.56 -3.83
C GLU A 362 -13.98 -31.14 -2.81
N ALA A 363 -13.88 -31.61 -1.55
CA ALA A 363 -14.74 -31.17 -0.46
C ALA A 363 -14.60 -29.67 -0.18
N PHE A 364 -13.39 -29.12 -0.26
CA PHE A 364 -13.16 -27.69 -0.10
C PHE A 364 -13.83 -26.88 -1.22
N GLU A 365 -13.70 -27.29 -2.48
CA GLU A 365 -14.36 -26.61 -3.60
C GLU A 365 -15.90 -26.73 -3.51
N GLN A 366 -16.42 -27.87 -3.05
CA GLN A 366 -17.86 -28.05 -2.82
C GLN A 366 -18.38 -27.13 -1.69
N ALA A 367 -17.61 -26.92 -0.63
CA ALA A 367 -17.98 -26.01 0.46
C ALA A 367 -18.08 -24.55 -0.01
N LEU A 368 -17.41 -24.17 -1.10
CA LEU A 368 -17.48 -22.85 -1.70
C LEU A 368 -18.70 -22.63 -2.60
N VAL A 369 -19.26 -23.69 -3.20
CA VAL A 369 -20.36 -23.59 -4.18
C VAL A 369 -21.56 -22.76 -3.71
N PRO A 370 -22.00 -22.83 -2.43
CA PRO A 370 -23.15 -22.05 -1.96
C PRO A 370 -22.94 -20.53 -1.91
N PHE A 371 -21.69 -20.04 -2.05
CA PHE A 371 -21.36 -18.63 -1.97
C PHE A 371 -21.39 -17.95 -3.34
N PRO A 372 -21.69 -16.62 -3.40
CA PRO A 372 -21.53 -15.84 -4.63
C PRO A 372 -20.10 -15.94 -5.19
N VAL A 373 -19.94 -15.86 -6.51
CA VAL A 373 -18.63 -16.06 -7.19
C VAL A 373 -17.55 -15.11 -6.65
N GLU A 374 -17.91 -13.85 -6.39
CA GLU A 374 -16.99 -12.87 -5.81
C GLU A 374 -16.53 -13.28 -4.40
N ALA A 375 -17.46 -13.79 -3.60
CA ALA A 375 -17.16 -14.30 -2.25
C ALA A 375 -16.29 -15.56 -2.30
N GLN A 376 -16.58 -16.52 -3.22
CA GLN A 376 -15.75 -17.72 -3.40
C GLN A 376 -14.28 -17.37 -3.63
N SER A 377 -14.02 -16.35 -4.46
CA SER A 377 -12.66 -15.93 -4.78
C SER A 377 -11.89 -15.39 -3.56
N VAL A 378 -12.59 -14.75 -2.62
CA VAL A 378 -12.04 -14.26 -1.36
C VAL A 378 -11.83 -15.40 -0.37
N LEU A 379 -12.87 -16.22 -0.15
CA LEU A 379 -12.87 -17.33 0.80
C LEU A 379 -11.76 -18.36 0.47
N ARG A 380 -11.55 -18.68 -0.81
CA ARG A 380 -10.49 -19.58 -1.27
C ARG A 380 -9.10 -19.18 -0.83
N LEU A 381 -8.88 -17.89 -0.56
CA LEU A 381 -7.57 -17.34 -0.22
C LEU A 381 -7.36 -17.07 1.28
N LEU A 382 -8.35 -17.37 2.13
CA LEU A 382 -8.17 -17.22 3.58
C LEU A 382 -6.95 -18.03 4.03
N PRO A 383 -5.93 -17.40 4.70
CA PRO A 383 -4.70 -18.10 5.07
C PRO A 383 -4.89 -18.95 6.34
N THR A 384 -5.68 -20.03 6.23
CA THR A 384 -6.04 -20.92 7.34
C THR A 384 -4.84 -21.65 7.93
N ASP A 385 -3.76 -21.80 7.16
CA ASP A 385 -2.48 -22.34 7.62
C ASP A 385 -1.78 -21.47 8.65
N LYS A 386 -2.15 -20.18 8.76
CA LYS A 386 -1.55 -19.18 9.65
C LYS A 386 -2.51 -18.63 10.71
N LEU A 387 -3.79 -18.89 10.55
CA LEU A 387 -4.84 -18.37 11.42
C LEU A 387 -5.34 -19.46 12.39
N PRO A 388 -5.50 -19.19 13.68
CA PRO A 388 -6.23 -20.08 14.58
C PRO A 388 -7.71 -20.11 14.19
N SER A 389 -8.34 -21.27 14.30
CA SER A 389 -9.76 -21.45 13.91
C SER A 389 -10.72 -20.83 14.93
N GLN A 390 -10.41 -20.93 16.25
CA GLN A 390 -11.32 -20.53 17.33
C GLN A 390 -11.81 -19.07 17.21
N PRO A 391 -10.97 -18.06 16.95
CA PRO A 391 -11.45 -16.68 16.81
C PRO A 391 -12.40 -16.49 15.60
N LEU A 392 -12.25 -17.30 14.52
CA LEU A 392 -13.17 -17.25 13.38
C LEU A 392 -14.55 -17.81 13.74
N TYR A 393 -14.62 -18.89 14.54
CA TYR A 393 -15.90 -19.40 15.04
C TYR A 393 -16.53 -18.40 16.03
N SER A 394 -15.75 -17.80 16.91
CA SER A 394 -16.24 -16.76 17.83
C SER A 394 -16.79 -15.54 17.06
N LEU A 395 -16.21 -15.17 15.92
CA LEU A 395 -16.76 -14.15 15.04
C LEU A 395 -18.17 -14.53 14.54
N LEU A 396 -18.38 -15.80 14.15
CA LEU A 396 -19.70 -16.29 13.74
C LEU A 396 -20.71 -16.26 14.91
N ASP A 397 -20.24 -16.46 16.16
CA ASP A 397 -21.11 -16.31 17.35
C ASP A 397 -21.56 -14.86 17.53
N GLY A 398 -20.69 -13.88 17.23
CA GLY A 398 -21.07 -12.46 17.18
C GLY A 398 -22.18 -12.19 16.18
N PHE A 399 -22.10 -12.75 14.97
CA PHE A 399 -23.17 -12.62 13.98
C PHE A 399 -24.48 -13.31 14.42
N ARG A 400 -24.42 -14.43 15.17
CA ARG A 400 -25.61 -15.03 15.80
C ARG A 400 -26.25 -14.10 16.83
N MET A 401 -25.45 -13.31 17.56
CA MET A 401 -25.98 -12.29 18.46
C MET A 401 -26.72 -11.20 17.68
N ASP A 402 -26.20 -10.72 16.55
CA ASP A 402 -26.85 -9.72 15.72
C ASP A 402 -28.20 -10.19 15.13
N GLN A 403 -28.31 -11.47 14.78
CA GLN A 403 -29.57 -12.04 14.28
C GLN A 403 -30.72 -11.95 15.29
N ARG A 404 -30.42 -11.92 16.59
CA ARG A 404 -31.43 -11.80 17.66
C ARG A 404 -32.18 -10.46 17.60
N PHE A 405 -31.63 -9.41 16.97
CA PHE A 405 -32.34 -8.15 16.78
C PHE A 405 -33.55 -8.28 15.83
N PHE A 406 -33.57 -9.29 14.97
CA PHE A 406 -34.61 -9.52 13.97
C PHE A 406 -35.63 -10.59 14.37
N THR A 407 -35.47 -11.22 15.54
CA THR A 407 -36.42 -12.21 16.02
C THR A 407 -37.65 -11.56 16.65
N LYS A 408 -38.79 -12.26 16.59
CA LYS A 408 -40.01 -11.80 17.26
C LYS A 408 -39.78 -11.63 18.77
N GLY A 409 -40.16 -10.48 19.31
CA GLY A 409 -39.96 -10.16 20.73
C GLY A 409 -38.65 -9.39 21.03
N SER A 410 -37.78 -9.17 20.06
CA SER A 410 -36.50 -8.46 20.27
C SER A 410 -36.64 -7.02 20.78
N LYS A 411 -37.81 -6.38 20.58
CA LYS A 411 -38.10 -5.05 21.13
C LYS A 411 -38.37 -5.09 22.66
N GLU A 412 -38.93 -6.19 23.16
CA GLU A 412 -39.23 -6.42 24.58
C GLU A 412 -38.03 -7.00 25.30
N ASP A 413 -37.22 -7.82 24.58
CA ASP A 413 -35.99 -8.45 25.10
C ASP A 413 -34.84 -8.23 24.09
N PRO A 414 -34.23 -7.02 24.03
CA PRO A 414 -33.14 -6.74 23.10
C PRO A 414 -31.90 -7.57 23.41
N PRO A 415 -31.09 -7.94 22.40
CA PRO A 415 -29.92 -8.81 22.55
C PRO A 415 -28.85 -8.28 23.51
N VAL A 416 -28.78 -6.96 23.72
CA VAL A 416 -27.83 -6.30 24.61
C VAL A 416 -28.57 -5.75 25.82
N GLN A 417 -28.74 -6.57 26.85
CA GLN A 417 -29.41 -6.19 28.09
C GLN A 417 -28.47 -5.47 29.04
N THR A 418 -27.26 -6.00 29.22
CA THR A 418 -26.26 -5.55 30.18
C THR A 418 -24.99 -5.07 29.49
N PHE A 419 -24.14 -4.38 30.25
CA PHE A 419 -22.81 -4.04 29.75
C PHE A 419 -21.98 -5.30 29.44
N ALA A 420 -22.15 -6.38 30.17
CA ALA A 420 -21.49 -7.67 29.90
C ALA A 420 -21.90 -8.26 28.54
N ASP A 421 -23.16 -8.07 28.09
CA ASP A 421 -23.60 -8.48 26.75
C ASP A 421 -22.92 -7.66 25.65
N LEU A 422 -22.79 -6.35 25.84
CA LEU A 422 -22.05 -5.47 24.94
C LEU A 422 -20.57 -5.88 24.86
N GLU A 423 -19.95 -6.17 26.01
CA GLU A 423 -18.56 -6.62 26.07
C GLU A 423 -18.37 -7.97 25.37
N ARG A 424 -19.28 -8.91 25.57
CA ARG A 424 -19.28 -10.20 24.88
C ARG A 424 -19.42 -10.03 23.37
N TYR A 425 -20.35 -9.19 22.92
CA TYR A 425 -20.52 -8.88 21.50
C TYR A 425 -19.24 -8.29 20.90
N ALA A 426 -18.69 -7.24 21.52
CA ALA A 426 -17.46 -6.61 21.05
C ALA A 426 -16.28 -7.58 21.05
N SER A 427 -16.24 -8.52 22.01
CA SER A 427 -15.22 -9.57 22.04
C SER A 427 -15.36 -10.53 20.86
N CYS A 428 -16.58 -10.94 20.51
CA CYS A 428 -16.82 -11.81 19.37
C CYS A 428 -16.49 -11.16 18.02
N VAL A 429 -16.90 -9.91 17.78
CA VAL A 429 -16.79 -9.28 16.45
C VAL A 429 -15.51 -8.47 16.24
N ALA A 430 -14.76 -8.14 17.29
CA ALA A 430 -13.61 -7.25 17.14
C ALA A 430 -12.35 -7.69 17.93
N ALA A 431 -12.45 -8.21 19.15
CA ALA A 431 -11.29 -8.76 19.85
C ALA A 431 -10.68 -9.92 19.05
N THR A 432 -11.52 -10.82 18.50
CA THR A 432 -11.12 -11.90 17.60
C THR A 432 -10.32 -11.41 16.40
N ILE A 433 -10.68 -10.25 15.82
CA ILE A 433 -9.93 -9.66 14.71
C ILE A 433 -8.56 -9.19 15.16
N GLY A 434 -8.44 -8.60 16.35
CA GLY A 434 -7.16 -8.27 16.96
C GLY A 434 -6.24 -9.50 17.12
N GLU A 435 -6.77 -10.60 17.62
CA GLU A 435 -6.07 -11.89 17.78
C GLU A 435 -5.60 -12.45 16.42
N LEU A 436 -6.50 -12.47 15.43
CA LEU A 436 -6.19 -12.96 14.09
C LEU A 436 -5.12 -12.11 13.40
N CYS A 437 -5.20 -10.77 13.49
CA CYS A 437 -4.17 -9.87 12.96
C CYS A 437 -2.81 -10.13 13.61
N LEU A 438 -2.74 -10.28 14.93
CA LEU A 438 -1.50 -10.56 15.63
C LEU A 438 -0.97 -11.97 15.35
N SER A 439 -1.85 -12.96 15.17
CA SER A 439 -1.43 -14.28 14.69
C SER A 439 -0.69 -14.18 13.37
N LEU A 440 -1.22 -13.43 12.38
CA LEU A 440 -0.53 -13.20 11.10
C LEU A 440 0.80 -12.46 11.29
N VAL A 441 0.84 -11.46 12.18
CA VAL A 441 2.08 -10.75 12.49
C VAL A 441 3.15 -11.73 12.96
N TYR A 442 2.86 -12.58 13.95
CA TYR A 442 3.84 -13.52 14.48
C TYR A 442 4.22 -14.63 13.49
N GLN A 443 3.29 -15.08 12.64
CA GLN A 443 3.58 -16.08 11.61
C GLN A 443 4.49 -15.54 10.48
N HIS A 444 4.54 -14.23 10.30
CA HIS A 444 5.42 -13.58 9.32
C HIS A 444 6.74 -13.07 9.90
N ASP A 445 7.07 -13.39 11.15
CA ASP A 445 8.35 -13.07 11.81
C ASP A 445 9.25 -14.31 11.98
N PRO A 446 9.88 -14.79 10.91
CA PRO A 446 10.69 -16.01 10.99
C PRO A 446 12.02 -15.81 11.70
N ASP A 447 12.53 -14.57 11.77
CA ASP A 447 13.90 -14.29 12.16
C ASP A 447 14.08 -13.94 13.66
N ARG A 448 12.98 -13.67 14.38
CA ARG A 448 13.01 -13.31 15.79
C ARG A 448 11.79 -13.88 16.52
N PRO A 449 11.90 -15.10 17.05
CA PRO A 449 10.84 -15.62 17.89
C PRO A 449 10.66 -14.68 19.09
N THR A 450 9.50 -14.05 19.16
CA THR A 450 9.09 -13.31 20.35
C THR A 450 8.88 -14.31 21.47
N ASP A 451 9.32 -13.98 22.66
CA ASP A 451 9.07 -14.82 23.84
C ASP A 451 7.56 -15.01 24.05
N GLU A 452 7.14 -16.20 24.46
CA GLU A 452 5.73 -16.58 24.54
C GLU A 452 4.93 -15.74 25.57
N ASP A 453 5.59 -15.21 26.61
CA ASP A 453 4.93 -14.34 27.59
C ASP A 453 4.64 -12.97 26.98
N THR A 454 5.60 -12.38 26.28
CA THR A 454 5.41 -11.14 25.52
C THR A 454 4.34 -11.32 24.46
N LYS A 455 4.35 -12.42 23.73
CA LYS A 455 3.34 -12.73 22.72
C LYS A 455 1.94 -12.81 23.34
N ARG A 456 1.79 -13.51 24.47
CA ARG A 456 0.50 -13.60 25.18
C ARG A 456 0.00 -12.23 25.64
N ARG A 457 0.88 -11.38 26.23
CA ARG A 457 0.53 -10.01 26.63
C ARG A 457 0.10 -9.16 25.44
N CYS A 458 0.84 -9.21 24.33
CA CYS A 458 0.50 -8.47 23.14
C CYS A 458 -0.83 -8.93 22.52
N VAL A 459 -1.10 -10.24 22.48
CA VAL A 459 -2.37 -10.79 21.99
C VAL A 459 -3.54 -10.35 22.88
N ALA A 460 -3.40 -10.40 24.19
CA ALA A 460 -4.42 -9.91 25.12
C ALA A 460 -4.69 -8.41 24.93
N ALA A 461 -3.62 -7.59 24.83
CA ALA A 461 -3.75 -6.16 24.56
C ALA A 461 -4.37 -5.89 23.18
N GLY A 462 -4.10 -6.72 22.17
CA GLY A 462 -4.70 -6.65 20.84
C GLY A 462 -6.19 -6.97 20.85
N SER A 463 -6.61 -7.97 21.62
CA SER A 463 -8.01 -8.29 21.89
C SER A 463 -8.74 -7.10 22.53
N ASP A 464 -8.17 -6.54 23.59
CA ASP A 464 -8.73 -5.37 24.29
C ASP A 464 -8.83 -4.16 23.34
N MET A 465 -7.78 -3.92 22.56
CA MET A 465 -7.78 -2.86 21.56
C MET A 465 -8.90 -3.07 20.51
N GLY A 466 -9.12 -4.31 20.08
CA GLY A 466 -10.25 -4.66 19.20
C GLY A 466 -11.58 -4.23 19.82
N ARG A 467 -11.82 -4.53 21.09
CA ARG A 467 -13.03 -4.08 21.82
C ARG A 467 -13.15 -2.55 21.85
N ALA A 468 -12.05 -1.85 22.15
CA ALA A 468 -12.03 -0.38 22.16
C ALA A 468 -12.43 0.21 20.79
N LEU A 469 -11.89 -0.33 19.71
CA LEU A 469 -12.25 0.11 18.34
C LEU A 469 -13.72 -0.17 18.02
N GLN A 470 -14.28 -1.30 18.51
CA GLN A 470 -15.69 -1.62 18.30
C GLN A 470 -16.60 -0.67 19.09
N TYR A 471 -16.23 -0.28 20.28
CA TYR A 471 -16.98 0.74 21.02
C TYR A 471 -17.02 2.08 20.30
N VAL A 472 -15.92 2.50 19.65
CA VAL A 472 -15.92 3.68 18.77
C VAL A 472 -16.85 3.48 17.58
N ASN A 473 -16.90 2.29 16.97
CA ASN A 473 -17.83 1.97 15.88
C ASN A 473 -19.28 2.08 16.35
N ILE A 474 -19.62 1.47 17.48
CA ILE A 474 -20.97 1.51 18.04
C ILE A 474 -21.42 2.96 18.27
N VAL A 475 -20.59 3.79 18.90
CA VAL A 475 -20.94 5.20 19.13
C VAL A 475 -21.11 5.98 17.82
N ARG A 476 -20.27 5.70 16.84
CA ARG A 476 -20.36 6.32 15.50
C ARG A 476 -21.66 5.97 14.78
N ASP A 477 -22.09 4.73 14.92
CA ASP A 477 -23.15 4.15 14.09
C ASP A 477 -24.53 4.09 14.79
N VAL A 478 -24.68 4.58 16.04
CA VAL A 478 -25.93 4.52 16.83
C VAL A 478 -27.16 4.94 16.01
N ASP A 479 -27.08 6.06 15.24
CA ASP A 479 -28.23 6.57 14.50
C ASP A 479 -28.55 5.71 13.27
N THR A 480 -27.50 5.16 12.61
CA THR A 480 -27.66 4.28 11.46
C THR A 480 -28.15 2.89 11.87
N ASP A 481 -27.70 2.39 13.02
CA ASP A 481 -28.12 1.11 13.58
C ASP A 481 -29.58 1.18 14.05
N ALA A 482 -29.97 2.30 14.66
CA ALA A 482 -31.36 2.53 15.06
C ALA A 482 -32.33 2.51 13.86
N LEU A 483 -31.93 3.06 12.69
CA LEU A 483 -32.72 2.98 11.46
C LEU A 483 -32.89 1.54 10.96
N SER A 484 -31.94 0.66 11.30
CA SER A 484 -31.98 -0.77 10.98
C SER A 484 -32.60 -1.63 12.11
N GLY A 485 -33.15 -0.99 13.15
CA GLY A 485 -33.76 -1.67 14.29
C GLY A 485 -32.77 -2.28 15.28
N ARG A 486 -31.50 -1.89 15.23
CA ARG A 486 -30.43 -2.37 16.12
C ARG A 486 -30.11 -1.32 17.19
N CYS A 487 -29.87 -1.76 18.41
CA CYS A 487 -29.39 -0.92 19.51
C CYS A 487 -28.36 -1.68 20.34
N TYR A 488 -27.12 -1.21 20.31
CA TYR A 488 -26.02 -1.82 21.08
C TYR A 488 -25.76 -1.11 22.42
N ILE A 489 -26.53 -0.07 22.76
CA ILE A 489 -26.48 0.55 24.08
C ILE A 489 -27.17 -0.40 25.05
N PRO A 490 -26.53 -0.77 26.19
CA PRO A 490 -27.11 -1.69 27.18
C PRO A 490 -28.48 -1.23 27.66
N ASN A 491 -29.48 -2.13 27.60
CA ASN A 491 -30.85 -1.79 27.96
C ASN A 491 -31.00 -1.39 29.46
N GLU A 492 -30.15 -1.94 30.31
CA GLU A 492 -30.07 -1.60 31.75
C GLU A 492 -29.75 -0.13 32.05
N TRP A 493 -29.16 0.57 31.04
CA TRP A 493 -28.80 1.97 31.21
C TRP A 493 -29.98 2.91 30.99
N PHE A 494 -31.02 2.48 30.26
CA PHE A 494 -32.21 3.29 30.03
C PHE A 494 -33.15 3.26 31.23
N ASP A 495 -33.58 4.44 31.68
CA ASP A 495 -34.57 4.53 32.76
C ASP A 495 -35.95 4.09 32.25
N LYS A 496 -36.45 3.00 32.80
CA LYS A 496 -37.77 2.44 32.45
C LYS A 496 -38.94 3.35 32.86
N SER A 497 -38.69 4.35 33.72
CA SER A 497 -39.70 5.29 34.18
C SER A 497 -39.90 6.47 33.27
N SER A 498 -38.98 6.74 32.36
CA SER A 498 -39.03 7.88 31.45
C SER A 498 -39.71 7.50 30.13
N ALA A 499 -41.03 7.54 30.11
CA ALA A 499 -41.80 7.75 28.85
C ALA A 499 -41.48 9.16 28.32
N SER A 500 -40.22 9.38 27.97
CA SER A 500 -39.59 10.68 27.80
C SER A 500 -39.95 11.27 26.45
N SER A 501 -40.05 12.59 26.40
CA SER A 501 -40.08 13.33 25.14
C SER A 501 -38.85 13.00 24.28
N PRO A 502 -38.92 13.12 22.94
CA PRO A 502 -37.77 12.87 22.06
C PRO A 502 -36.49 13.59 22.50
N GLU A 503 -36.61 14.80 23.04
CA GLU A 503 -35.47 15.61 23.52
C GLU A 503 -34.75 15.02 24.74
N VAL A 504 -35.51 14.37 25.65
CA VAL A 504 -34.93 13.68 26.82
C VAL A 504 -34.18 12.43 26.36
N ARG A 505 -34.79 11.69 25.42
CA ARG A 505 -34.17 10.48 24.85
C ARG A 505 -32.89 10.80 24.10
N ASP A 506 -32.82 11.90 23.36
CA ASP A 506 -31.60 12.34 22.66
C ASP A 506 -30.48 12.70 23.64
N LYS A 507 -30.79 13.35 24.76
CA LYS A 507 -29.84 13.67 25.83
C LYS A 507 -29.33 12.40 26.53
N GLU A 508 -30.20 11.44 26.81
CA GLU A 508 -29.79 10.13 27.37
C GLU A 508 -28.85 9.39 26.41
N VAL A 509 -29.17 9.30 25.13
CA VAL A 509 -28.33 8.67 24.11
C VAL A 509 -26.98 9.39 24.01
N ALA A 510 -26.93 10.72 24.04
CA ALA A 510 -25.68 11.47 24.05
C ALA A 510 -24.82 11.16 25.29
N HIS A 511 -25.45 11.03 26.46
CA HIS A 511 -24.76 10.62 27.69
C HIS A 511 -24.17 9.21 27.57
N TYR A 512 -24.91 8.23 27.05
CA TYR A 512 -24.43 6.86 26.89
C TYR A 512 -23.34 6.76 25.81
N ARG A 513 -23.42 7.51 24.73
CA ARG A 513 -22.33 7.65 23.74
C ARG A 513 -21.03 8.09 24.40
N LYS A 514 -21.10 9.13 25.27
CA LYS A 514 -19.94 9.61 26.01
C LYS A 514 -19.38 8.51 26.91
N ARG A 515 -20.26 7.82 27.67
CA ARG A 515 -19.85 6.73 28.57
C ARG A 515 -19.14 5.60 27.83
N ILE A 516 -19.65 5.17 26.66
CA ILE A 516 -19.01 4.13 25.84
C ILE A 516 -17.65 4.61 25.31
N LEU A 517 -17.53 5.88 24.86
CA LEU A 517 -16.25 6.45 24.44
C LEU A 517 -15.25 6.52 25.57
N ASP A 518 -15.66 6.87 26.79
CA ASP A 518 -14.79 6.93 27.95
C ASP A 518 -14.20 5.53 28.29
N ILE A 519 -15.03 4.50 28.17
CA ILE A 519 -14.58 3.10 28.30
C ILE A 519 -13.59 2.75 27.18
N ALA A 520 -13.90 3.10 25.93
CA ALA A 520 -13.02 2.85 24.78
C ALA A 520 -11.64 3.51 24.96
N PHE A 521 -11.62 4.77 25.40
CA PHE A 521 -10.36 5.50 25.63
C PHE A 521 -9.60 5.00 26.86
N SER A 522 -10.27 4.52 27.90
CA SER A 522 -9.63 3.86 29.03
C SER A 522 -8.90 2.60 28.60
N ILE A 523 -9.56 1.72 27.83
CA ILE A 523 -8.97 0.50 27.29
C ILE A 523 -7.79 0.84 26.37
N TYR A 524 -7.97 1.81 25.47
CA TYR A 524 -6.90 2.28 24.59
C TYR A 524 -5.70 2.78 25.39
N GLY A 525 -5.92 3.61 26.40
CA GLY A 525 -4.84 4.17 27.25
C GLY A 525 -4.02 3.09 27.94
N THR A 526 -4.67 2.05 28.43
CA THR A 526 -4.02 0.92 29.12
C THR A 526 -3.20 0.03 28.18
N ASN A 527 -3.68 -0.18 26.96
CA ASN A 527 -3.13 -1.21 26.07
C ASN A 527 -2.25 -0.65 24.93
N ARG A 528 -2.24 0.67 24.67
CA ARG A 528 -1.52 1.26 23.53
C ARG A 528 -0.01 0.99 23.54
N ASP A 529 0.61 0.90 24.71
CA ASP A 529 2.06 0.73 24.82
C ASP A 529 2.50 -0.69 24.45
N ALA A 530 1.63 -1.69 24.51
CA ALA A 530 1.89 -3.04 24.02
C ALA A 530 2.22 -3.08 22.50
N ILE A 531 1.80 -2.07 21.73
CA ILE A 531 2.16 -1.95 20.31
C ILE A 531 3.68 -1.85 20.14
N GLU A 532 4.40 -1.27 21.12
CA GLU A 532 5.85 -1.10 21.05
C GLU A 532 6.62 -2.41 21.31
N GLU A 533 5.96 -3.42 21.88
CA GLU A 533 6.52 -4.76 22.06
C GLU A 533 6.36 -5.65 20.81
N LEU A 534 5.53 -5.24 19.84
CA LEU A 534 5.34 -5.97 18.59
C LEU A 534 6.61 -5.99 17.72
N PRO A 535 6.76 -6.97 16.81
CA PRO A 535 7.84 -6.99 15.83
C PRO A 535 7.93 -5.68 15.05
N GLN A 536 9.16 -5.16 14.89
CA GLN A 536 9.43 -3.83 14.32
C GLN A 536 8.76 -3.61 12.96
N TYR A 537 8.72 -4.63 12.11
CA TYR A 537 8.18 -4.54 10.76
C TYR A 537 6.64 -4.36 10.71
N ALA A 538 5.91 -4.78 11.76
CA ALA A 538 4.45 -4.67 11.84
C ALA A 538 3.99 -3.50 12.73
N ARG A 539 4.83 -3.09 13.68
CA ARG A 539 4.53 -2.08 14.71
C ARG A 539 3.93 -0.80 14.14
N GLY A 540 4.57 -0.22 13.12
CA GLY A 540 4.12 1.01 12.48
C GLY A 540 2.73 0.89 11.86
N GLY A 541 2.46 -0.21 11.16
CA GLY A 541 1.16 -0.47 10.54
C GLY A 541 0.04 -0.66 11.56
N ILE A 542 0.28 -1.42 12.62
CA ILE A 542 -0.70 -1.61 13.72
C ILE A 542 -0.98 -0.26 14.40
N ARG A 543 0.07 0.52 14.69
CA ARG A 543 -0.07 1.84 15.30
C ARG A 543 -0.93 2.77 14.44
N VAL A 544 -0.69 2.83 13.12
CA VAL A 544 -1.50 3.64 12.20
C VAL A 544 -2.94 3.16 12.14
N ALA A 545 -3.19 1.86 12.13
CA ALA A 545 -4.54 1.31 12.14
C ALA A 545 -5.31 1.73 13.39
N VAL A 546 -4.73 1.53 14.57
CA VAL A 546 -5.33 1.90 15.85
C VAL A 546 -5.57 3.42 15.95
N GLU A 547 -4.55 4.25 15.71
CA GLU A 547 -4.66 5.70 15.83
C GLU A 547 -5.66 6.30 14.83
N SER A 548 -5.73 5.76 13.61
CA SER A 548 -6.71 6.22 12.61
C SER A 548 -8.16 5.93 13.03
N TYR A 549 -8.39 4.87 13.80
CA TYR A 549 -9.70 4.55 14.36
C TYR A 549 -10.01 5.38 15.60
N MET A 550 -9.06 5.48 16.54
CA MET A 550 -9.22 6.30 17.74
C MET A 550 -9.42 7.78 17.39
N GLU A 551 -8.92 8.23 16.23
CA GLU A 551 -9.19 9.58 15.75
C GLU A 551 -10.66 9.82 15.43
N ILE A 552 -11.41 8.79 15.00
CA ILE A 552 -12.87 8.87 14.86
C ILE A 552 -13.47 9.12 16.25
N GLY A 553 -13.04 8.38 17.26
CA GLY A 553 -13.48 8.54 18.65
C GLY A 553 -13.20 9.93 19.21
N ARG A 554 -11.99 10.50 18.96
CA ARG A 554 -11.64 11.86 19.37
C ARG A 554 -12.58 12.90 18.75
N MET A 555 -12.84 12.80 17.46
CA MET A 555 -13.76 13.70 16.77
C MET A 555 -15.19 13.56 17.27
N LEU A 556 -15.64 12.36 17.60
CA LEU A 556 -16.96 12.14 18.19
C LEU A 556 -17.04 12.77 19.58
N ARG A 557 -16.01 12.61 20.43
CA ARG A 557 -15.93 13.20 21.77
C ARG A 557 -15.95 14.73 21.70
N GLU A 558 -15.12 15.35 20.85
CA GLU A 558 -15.09 16.79 20.62
C GLU A 558 -16.50 17.33 20.27
N ARG A 559 -17.21 16.66 19.37
CA ARG A 559 -18.55 17.10 18.94
C ARG A 559 -19.64 16.91 19.99
N LEU A 560 -19.57 15.82 20.76
CA LEU A 560 -20.47 15.60 21.89
C LEU A 560 -20.32 16.69 22.95
N GLU A 561 -19.09 17.11 23.24
CA GLU A 561 -18.78 18.19 24.19
C GLU A 561 -19.24 19.56 23.67
N GLU A 562 -19.16 19.79 22.36
CA GLU A 562 -19.61 21.03 21.73
C GLU A 562 -21.11 21.06 21.42
N GLY A 563 -21.86 19.97 21.66
CA GLY A 563 -23.28 19.85 21.31
C GLY A 563 -23.55 19.91 19.81
N LYS A 564 -22.56 19.54 18.96
CA LYS A 564 -22.66 19.56 17.50
C LYS A 564 -23.20 18.24 16.96
N PRO A 565 -23.91 18.26 15.78
CA PRO A 565 -24.34 17.02 15.12
C PRO A 565 -23.18 16.07 14.86
N LEU A 566 -23.41 14.76 14.99
CA LEU A 566 -22.38 13.73 14.82
C LEU A 566 -22.20 13.27 13.36
N ASP A 567 -23.04 13.73 12.45
CA ASP A 567 -23.04 13.44 11.00
C ASP A 567 -22.05 14.31 10.22
N PHE A 568 -20.79 14.33 10.59
CA PHE A 568 -19.82 15.13 9.83
C PHE A 568 -19.32 14.40 8.59
N ALA A 569 -19.60 14.99 7.43
CA ALA A 569 -19.26 14.44 6.13
C ALA A 569 -17.79 14.64 5.77
N GLY A 570 -17.01 13.57 5.84
CA GLY A 570 -15.76 13.45 5.10
C GLY A 570 -15.91 12.61 3.82
N GLY A 571 -17.03 12.75 3.06
CA GLY A 571 -17.28 12.03 1.81
C GLY A 571 -17.77 10.58 1.97
N GLY A 572 -18.44 10.27 3.07
CA GLY A 572 -19.14 9.00 3.34
C GLY A 572 -20.64 9.04 3.04
N LYS A 573 -21.33 7.92 3.29
CA LYS A 573 -22.81 7.85 3.27
C LYS A 573 -23.39 8.93 4.21
N LYS A 574 -24.50 9.56 3.81
CA LYS A 574 -25.25 10.50 4.67
C LYS A 574 -25.47 9.86 6.05
N GLY A 575 -25.10 10.57 7.11
CA GLY A 575 -25.34 10.15 8.49
C GLY A 575 -24.21 9.40 9.20
N ARG A 576 -23.04 9.20 8.58
CA ARG A 576 -21.93 8.48 9.21
C ARG A 576 -20.69 9.35 9.40
N ALA A 577 -20.21 9.49 10.64
CA ALA A 577 -19.00 10.22 10.97
C ALA A 577 -17.75 9.64 10.28
N SER A 578 -16.97 10.47 9.61
CA SER A 578 -15.75 10.07 8.90
C SER A 578 -14.66 11.12 9.05
N VAL A 579 -13.43 10.69 9.38
CA VAL A 579 -12.27 11.58 9.45
C VAL A 579 -11.95 12.16 8.07
N PRO A 580 -11.78 13.49 7.92
CA PRO A 580 -11.39 14.13 6.67
C PRO A 580 -10.06 13.55 6.12
N LYS A 581 -9.95 13.47 4.79
CA LYS A 581 -8.80 12.82 4.12
C LYS A 581 -7.44 13.37 4.58
N LEU A 582 -7.31 14.70 4.66
CA LEU A 582 -6.04 15.33 5.06
C LEU A 582 -5.70 15.04 6.54
N ARG A 583 -6.70 15.12 7.45
CA ARG A 583 -6.51 14.78 8.86
C ARG A 583 -6.10 13.31 9.03
N ARG A 584 -6.68 12.39 8.24
CA ARG A 584 -6.32 10.97 8.25
C ARG A 584 -4.89 10.72 7.78
N ILE A 585 -4.45 11.38 6.69
CA ILE A 585 -3.07 11.31 6.20
C ILE A 585 -2.11 11.86 7.25
N TRP A 586 -2.44 12.99 7.85
CA TRP A 586 -1.64 13.60 8.91
C TRP A 586 -1.52 12.69 10.14
N VAL A 587 -2.63 12.10 10.60
CA VAL A 587 -2.62 11.13 11.72
C VAL A 587 -1.73 9.95 11.38
N GLY A 588 -1.86 9.36 10.19
CA GLY A 588 -0.99 8.27 9.74
C GLY A 588 0.48 8.66 9.74
N TRP A 589 0.81 9.82 9.17
CA TRP A 589 2.19 10.29 9.08
C TRP A 589 2.80 10.60 10.45
N ARG A 590 2.13 11.39 11.29
CA ARG A 590 2.62 11.73 12.64
C ARG A 590 2.83 10.47 13.50
N THR A 591 1.93 9.51 13.37
CA THR A 591 1.98 8.24 14.10
C THR A 591 3.18 7.40 13.68
N MET A 592 3.48 7.35 12.39
CA MET A 592 4.69 6.71 11.86
C MET A 592 5.96 7.43 12.30
N ALA A 593 5.93 8.76 12.44
CA ALA A 593 7.02 9.57 12.97
C ALA A 593 7.25 9.39 14.49
N GLY A 594 6.44 8.56 15.16
CA GLY A 594 6.54 8.32 16.60
C GLY A 594 5.84 9.37 17.47
N TRP A 595 5.11 10.30 16.87
CA TRP A 595 4.35 11.30 17.61
C TRP A 595 3.06 10.67 18.13
N ARG A 596 2.93 10.61 19.45
CA ARG A 596 1.75 10.07 20.12
C ARG A 596 0.65 11.12 20.19
N GLY A 597 -0.57 10.78 19.76
CA GLY A 597 -1.76 11.60 20.00
C GLY A 597 -2.05 11.68 21.51
N SER A 598 -2.69 12.76 21.96
CA SER A 598 -3.27 12.83 23.32
C SER A 598 -4.30 11.69 23.49
N ALA A 599 -4.23 11.03 24.62
CA ALA A 599 -5.17 9.97 25.00
C ALA A 599 -6.57 10.54 25.22
#